data_9f2412f5b30e85c6800fe71d035a9f99
#
_entry.id   9f2412f5b30e85c6800fe71d035a9f99
#
_cell.length_a   1.000
_cell.length_b   1.000
_cell.length_c   1.000
_cell.angle_alpha   90.00
_cell.angle_beta   90.00
_cell.angle_gamma   90.00
#
_symmetry.space_group_name_H-M   'P 1'
#
loop_
_entity.id
_entity.type
_entity.pdbx_description
1 polymer ?
#
loop_
_entity_poly.entity_id
_entity_poly.type
_entity_poly.pdbx_seq_one_letter_code
_entity_poly.pdbx_strand_id
1 'polypeptide(L)'
;MVDILAIGSGAVNAYRQALSTTSNNIANVNTPGYSRRELRIGESFPVEEGVFSFGSGAQAEAVARAYDEFVERSLRDATSDLQANEPVIDYTNRIVDIMGTGAVSISSALDAFFNAAEQLSTDPRSAPLRTDFLNSAEVLAGRFKDISSQVDNIGVESQLSLRQSVEELNALSEQLLKVNKQL
;
A
#
# COMPACT_ATOMS: atom_id res chain seq x y z
N MET A 1 -21.82 -44.17 34.30
CA MET A 1 -21.80 -44.89 33.01
C MET A 1 -21.48 -43.91 31.88
N VAL A 2 -20.41 -44.13 31.18
CA VAL A 2 -20.05 -43.25 30.04
C VAL A 2 -21.11 -43.45 28.96
N ASP A 3 -21.75 -42.33 28.56
CA ASP A 3 -22.80 -42.36 27.52
C ASP A 3 -22.13 -42.35 26.11
N ILE A 4 -22.13 -43.50 25.44
CA ILE A 4 -21.58 -43.68 24.11
C ILE A 4 -22.23 -42.74 23.11
N LEU A 5 -23.52 -42.41 23.28
CA LEU A 5 -24.26 -41.49 22.43
C LEU A 5 -23.74 -40.05 22.60
N ALA A 6 -23.42 -39.66 23.84
CA ALA A 6 -22.84 -38.36 24.15
C ALA A 6 -21.45 -38.20 23.55
N ILE A 7 -20.59 -39.23 23.60
CA ILE A 7 -19.29 -39.28 22.96
C ILE A 7 -19.42 -39.07 21.41
N GLY A 8 -20.36 -39.86 20.81
CA GLY A 8 -20.59 -39.76 19.35
C GLY A 8 -21.10 -38.38 18.93
N SER A 9 -22.07 -37.82 19.70
CA SER A 9 -22.61 -36.48 19.40
C SER A 9 -21.58 -35.38 19.59
N GLY A 10 -20.72 -35.49 20.60
CA GLY A 10 -19.60 -34.57 20.84
C GLY A 10 -18.62 -34.56 19.66
N ALA A 11 -18.21 -35.73 19.20
CA ALA A 11 -17.34 -35.88 18.05
C ALA A 11 -17.95 -35.28 16.75
N VAL A 12 -19.25 -35.58 16.49
CA VAL A 12 -19.95 -35.00 15.33
C VAL A 12 -20.03 -33.48 15.41
N ASN A 13 -20.27 -32.91 16.58
CA ASN A 13 -20.31 -31.47 16.76
C ASN A 13 -18.92 -30.83 16.56
N ALA A 14 -17.84 -31.44 17.03
CA ALA A 14 -16.48 -30.96 16.81
C ALA A 14 -16.14 -30.99 15.33
N TYR A 15 -16.43 -32.04 14.59
CA TYR A 15 -16.21 -32.11 13.15
C TYR A 15 -17.10 -31.14 12.32
N ARG A 16 -18.33 -30.87 12.74
CA ARG A 16 -19.17 -29.84 12.12
C ARG A 16 -18.54 -28.45 12.27
N GLN A 17 -17.97 -28.15 13.44
CA GLN A 17 -17.25 -26.89 13.66
C GLN A 17 -15.98 -26.83 12.83
N ALA A 18 -15.22 -27.94 12.68
CA ALA A 18 -14.05 -28.03 11.83
C ALA A 18 -14.41 -27.75 10.37
N LEU A 19 -15.50 -28.37 9.90
CA LEU A 19 -16.00 -28.16 8.53
C LEU A 19 -16.45 -26.72 8.29
N SER A 20 -17.15 -26.12 9.26
CA SER A 20 -17.54 -24.71 9.21
C SER A 20 -16.32 -23.77 9.14
N THR A 21 -15.28 -24.04 9.95
CA THR A 21 -14.03 -23.29 9.92
C THR A 21 -13.32 -23.41 8.57
N THR A 22 -13.26 -24.62 8.02
CA THR A 22 -12.69 -24.87 6.69
C THR A 22 -13.48 -24.15 5.59
N SER A 23 -14.82 -24.22 5.65
CA SER A 23 -15.68 -23.50 4.71
C SER A 23 -15.48 -21.98 4.75
N ASN A 24 -15.32 -21.41 5.95
CA ASN A 24 -14.99 -20.01 6.13
C ASN A 24 -13.61 -19.66 5.53
N ASN A 25 -12.61 -20.53 5.70
CA ASN A 25 -11.29 -20.34 5.11
C ASN A 25 -11.36 -20.33 3.58
N ILE A 26 -12.11 -21.25 2.99
CA ILE A 26 -12.32 -21.33 1.53
C ILE A 26 -13.06 -20.09 1.02
N ALA A 27 -14.13 -19.69 1.68
CA ALA A 27 -14.93 -18.53 1.29
C ALA A 27 -14.10 -17.23 1.30
N ASN A 28 -13.12 -17.13 2.18
CA ASN A 28 -12.31 -15.93 2.37
C ASN A 28 -10.88 -16.05 1.82
N VAL A 29 -10.57 -17.09 1.01
CA VAL A 29 -9.21 -17.31 0.51
C VAL A 29 -8.66 -16.11 -0.30
N ASN A 30 -9.53 -15.36 -0.96
CA ASN A 30 -9.18 -14.16 -1.73
C ASN A 30 -9.52 -12.85 -1.01
N THR A 31 -9.92 -12.90 0.27
CA THR A 31 -10.24 -11.68 1.03
C THR A 31 -8.96 -11.07 1.59
N PRO A 32 -8.59 -9.83 1.20
CA PRO A 32 -7.41 -9.17 1.73
C PRO A 32 -7.44 -9.07 3.26
N GLY A 33 -6.32 -9.40 3.91
CA GLY A 33 -6.22 -9.36 5.38
C GLY A 33 -6.85 -10.54 6.11
N TYR A 34 -7.44 -11.50 5.41
CA TYR A 34 -7.96 -12.72 6.04
C TYR A 34 -6.81 -13.65 6.43
N SER A 35 -6.84 -14.14 7.68
CA SER A 35 -5.93 -15.17 8.15
C SER A 35 -6.68 -16.47 8.37
N ARG A 36 -6.12 -17.56 7.86
CA ARG A 36 -6.65 -18.90 8.01
C ARG A 36 -6.88 -19.23 9.48
N ARG A 37 -7.98 -19.90 9.78
CA ARG A 37 -8.32 -20.37 11.12
C ARG A 37 -8.25 -21.88 11.17
N GLU A 38 -7.81 -22.41 12.30
CA GLU A 38 -7.74 -23.84 12.57
C GLU A 38 -8.53 -24.14 13.85
N LEU A 39 -9.39 -25.16 13.76
CA LEU A 39 -10.03 -25.68 14.95
C LEU A 39 -9.07 -26.64 15.66
N ARG A 40 -8.81 -26.38 16.92
CA ARG A 40 -8.15 -27.35 17.82
C ARG A 40 -9.21 -28.22 18.44
N ILE A 41 -9.03 -29.53 18.27
CA ILE A 41 -9.85 -30.55 18.85
C ILE A 41 -9.04 -31.19 19.97
N GLY A 42 -9.56 -31.17 21.17
CA GLY A 42 -8.95 -31.80 22.34
C GLY A 42 -9.82 -32.92 22.89
N GLU A 43 -9.26 -33.65 23.81
CA GLU A 43 -9.97 -34.65 24.55
C GLU A 43 -10.93 -33.98 25.55
N SER A 44 -12.15 -34.48 25.64
CA SER A 44 -13.08 -34.05 26.67
C SER A 44 -12.66 -34.59 28.03
N PHE A 45 -12.97 -33.85 29.11
CA PHE A 45 -12.57 -34.25 30.45
C PHE A 45 -13.03 -35.68 30.75
N PRO A 46 -12.10 -36.55 31.20
CA PRO A 46 -12.45 -37.93 31.50
C PRO A 46 -13.46 -38.02 32.66
N VAL A 47 -14.32 -39.01 32.60
CA VAL A 47 -15.26 -39.29 33.66
C VAL A 47 -14.65 -40.35 34.58
N GLU A 48 -14.53 -40.01 35.85
CA GLU A 48 -14.04 -40.95 36.88
C GLU A 48 -15.21 -41.79 37.40
N GLU A 49 -15.07 -43.09 37.35
CA GLU A 49 -16.05 -44.03 37.92
C GLU A 49 -15.30 -45.02 38.84
N GLY A 50 -15.25 -44.68 40.10
CA GLY A 50 -14.48 -45.41 41.12
C GLY A 50 -12.96 -45.22 40.94
N VAL A 51 -12.24 -46.32 40.70
CA VAL A 51 -10.78 -46.31 40.44
C VAL A 51 -10.45 -46.25 38.96
N PHE A 52 -11.43 -46.19 38.08
CA PHE A 52 -11.27 -46.16 36.64
C PHE A 52 -11.58 -44.79 36.07
N SER A 53 -10.72 -44.34 35.15
CA SER A 53 -10.92 -43.13 34.40
C SER A 53 -11.29 -43.50 32.96
N PHE A 54 -12.47 -43.04 32.51
CA PHE A 54 -12.96 -43.31 31.15
C PHE A 54 -12.91 -42.04 30.32
N GLY A 55 -12.36 -42.10 29.08
CA GLY A 55 -12.39 -41.00 28.14
C GLY A 55 -13.81 -40.64 27.74
N SER A 56 -14.13 -39.34 27.68
CA SER A 56 -15.48 -38.82 27.36
C SER A 56 -15.59 -38.26 25.96
N GLY A 57 -14.61 -38.59 25.07
CA GLY A 57 -14.64 -38.25 23.66
C GLY A 57 -13.84 -37.00 23.32
N ALA A 58 -14.16 -36.39 22.17
CA ALA A 58 -13.48 -35.22 21.66
C ALA A 58 -14.39 -34.00 21.67
N GLN A 59 -13.81 -32.86 21.95
CA GLN A 59 -14.50 -31.54 21.90
C GLN A 59 -13.67 -30.50 21.16
N ALA A 60 -14.34 -29.48 20.63
CA ALA A 60 -13.69 -28.30 20.10
C ALA A 60 -13.17 -27.46 21.27
N GLU A 61 -11.86 -27.28 21.35
CA GLU A 61 -11.20 -26.48 22.39
C GLU A 61 -11.15 -24.99 22.02
N ALA A 62 -10.68 -24.70 20.83
CA ALA A 62 -10.50 -23.32 20.38
C ALA A 62 -10.43 -23.23 18.85
N VAL A 63 -10.83 -22.09 18.33
CA VAL A 63 -10.50 -21.71 16.96
C VAL A 63 -9.28 -20.80 17.00
N ALA A 64 -8.13 -21.32 16.62
CA ALA A 64 -6.88 -20.58 16.57
C ALA A 64 -6.67 -19.97 15.19
N ARG A 65 -6.15 -18.74 15.16
CA ARG A 65 -5.68 -18.12 13.92
C ARG A 65 -4.32 -18.71 13.58
N ALA A 66 -4.14 -19.13 12.33
CA ALA A 66 -2.82 -19.47 11.80
C ALA A 66 -2.05 -18.17 11.62
N TYR A 67 -1.18 -17.86 12.55
CA TYR A 67 -0.44 -16.62 12.63
C TYR A 67 1.06 -16.93 12.63
N ASP A 68 1.76 -16.40 11.64
CA ASP A 68 3.22 -16.40 11.59
C ASP A 68 3.69 -14.96 11.78
N GLU A 69 4.22 -14.67 12.96
CA GLU A 69 4.66 -13.33 13.33
C GLU A 69 5.75 -12.79 12.40
N PHE A 70 6.65 -13.65 11.93
CA PHE A 70 7.73 -13.26 11.04
C PHE A 70 7.19 -12.84 9.66
N VAL A 71 6.29 -13.63 9.08
CA VAL A 71 5.67 -13.33 7.79
C VAL A 71 4.83 -12.05 7.86
N GLU A 72 4.04 -11.89 8.92
CA GLU A 72 3.23 -10.69 9.14
C GLU A 72 4.09 -9.43 9.36
N ARG A 73 5.21 -9.56 10.04
CA ARG A 73 6.16 -8.45 10.20
C ARG A 73 6.79 -8.09 8.87
N SER A 74 7.30 -9.08 8.14
CA SER A 74 7.89 -8.87 6.81
C SER A 74 6.90 -8.25 5.82
N LEU A 75 5.63 -8.65 5.87
CA LEU A 75 4.57 -8.05 5.04
C LEU A 75 4.33 -6.58 5.40
N ARG A 76 4.27 -6.26 6.70
CA ARG A 76 4.11 -4.86 7.14
C ARG A 76 5.29 -4.01 6.73
N ASP A 77 6.51 -4.51 6.91
CA ASP A 77 7.74 -3.79 6.55
C ASP A 77 7.77 -3.54 5.03
N ALA A 78 7.54 -4.58 4.22
CA ALA A 78 7.49 -4.43 2.76
C ALA A 78 6.36 -3.51 2.28
N THR A 79 5.20 -3.55 2.92
CA THR A 79 4.07 -2.64 2.59
C THR A 79 4.41 -1.20 2.99
N SER A 80 5.04 -1.00 4.14
CA SER A 80 5.49 0.31 4.59
C SER A 80 6.53 0.90 3.64
N ASP A 81 7.52 0.10 3.24
CA ASP A 81 8.55 0.53 2.29
C ASP A 81 7.96 0.89 0.92
N LEU A 82 7.02 0.09 0.43
CA LEU A 82 6.31 0.38 -0.82
C LEU A 82 5.57 1.71 -0.74
N GLN A 83 4.76 1.90 0.29
CA GLN A 83 3.95 3.11 0.48
C GLN A 83 4.82 4.36 0.74
N ALA A 84 5.97 4.22 1.39
CA ALA A 84 6.90 5.32 1.60
C ALA A 84 7.55 5.79 0.29
N ASN A 85 7.78 4.88 -0.66
CA ASN A 85 8.43 5.20 -1.94
C ASN A 85 7.44 5.63 -3.04
N GLU A 86 6.18 5.22 -2.96
CA GLU A 86 5.16 5.52 -3.98
C GLU A 86 5.02 7.04 -4.24
N PRO A 87 4.88 7.94 -3.24
CA PRO A 87 4.81 9.38 -3.50
C PRO A 87 6.08 9.95 -4.15
N VAL A 88 7.26 9.41 -3.79
CA VAL A 88 8.53 9.86 -4.38
C VAL A 88 8.59 9.51 -5.86
N ILE A 89 8.13 8.32 -6.23
CA ILE A 89 8.06 7.88 -7.63
C ILE A 89 7.06 8.75 -8.40
N ASP A 90 5.88 9.00 -7.84
CA ASP A 90 4.84 9.82 -8.49
C ASP A 90 5.31 11.25 -8.73
N TYR A 91 5.89 11.90 -7.72
CA TYR A 91 6.42 13.25 -7.89
C TYR A 91 7.61 13.29 -8.85
N THR A 92 8.47 12.26 -8.84
CA THR A 92 9.59 12.18 -9.80
C THR A 92 9.09 12.03 -11.22
N ASN A 93 8.11 11.18 -11.47
CA ASN A 93 7.50 11.01 -12.78
C ASN A 93 6.85 12.32 -13.26
N ARG A 94 6.14 13.02 -12.40
CA ARG A 94 5.55 14.33 -12.72
C ARG A 94 6.61 15.37 -13.07
N ILE A 95 7.75 15.39 -12.38
CA ILE A 95 8.87 16.29 -12.73
C ILE A 95 9.43 15.93 -14.11
N VAL A 96 9.59 14.64 -14.42
CA VAL A 96 10.02 14.18 -15.74
C VAL A 96 9.03 14.62 -16.83
N ASP A 97 7.74 14.48 -16.58
CA ASP A 97 6.68 14.89 -17.50
C ASP A 97 6.66 16.42 -17.72
N ILE A 98 6.92 17.21 -16.69
CA ILE A 98 7.02 18.67 -16.76
C ILE A 98 8.22 19.10 -17.64
N MET A 99 9.34 18.38 -17.56
CA MET A 99 10.50 18.64 -18.44
C MET A 99 10.17 18.39 -19.90
N GLY A 100 9.14 17.61 -20.17
CA GLY A 100 8.58 17.34 -21.49
C GLY A 100 9.42 16.37 -22.31
N THR A 101 8.80 15.85 -23.36
CA THR A 101 9.44 14.95 -24.33
C THR A 101 9.23 15.46 -25.75
N GLY A 102 10.15 15.12 -26.65
CA GLY A 102 10.06 15.50 -28.07
C GLY A 102 10.11 17.02 -28.28
N ALA A 103 9.31 17.52 -29.23
CA ALA A 103 9.35 18.92 -29.69
C ALA A 103 8.95 19.99 -28.64
N VAL A 104 8.29 19.54 -27.55
CA VAL A 104 7.85 20.45 -26.47
C VAL A 104 8.76 20.39 -25.24
N SER A 105 9.84 19.63 -25.30
CA SER A 105 10.82 19.51 -24.22
C SER A 105 11.67 20.76 -24.06
N ILE A 106 12.20 20.96 -22.85
CA ILE A 106 13.19 22.00 -22.60
C ILE A 106 14.46 21.82 -23.46
N SER A 107 14.86 20.56 -23.69
CA SER A 107 16.00 20.25 -24.55
C SER A 107 15.78 20.74 -25.98
N SER A 108 14.59 20.52 -26.55
CA SER A 108 14.25 21.02 -27.89
C SER A 108 14.24 22.55 -27.96
N ALA A 109 13.76 23.22 -26.89
CA ALA A 109 13.81 24.69 -26.85
C ALA A 109 15.25 25.23 -26.74
N LEU A 110 16.10 24.54 -25.97
CA LEU A 110 17.55 24.85 -25.90
C LEU A 110 18.24 24.65 -27.25
N ASP A 111 18.00 23.53 -27.94
CA ASP A 111 18.54 23.23 -29.25
C ASP A 111 18.12 24.31 -30.28
N ALA A 112 16.83 24.70 -30.27
CA ALA A 112 16.34 25.74 -31.13
C ALA A 112 17.02 27.10 -30.87
N PHE A 113 17.22 27.44 -29.59
CA PHE A 113 17.91 28.67 -29.19
C PHE A 113 19.39 28.67 -29.70
N PHE A 114 20.14 27.60 -29.46
CA PHE A 114 21.53 27.53 -29.89
C PHE A 114 21.68 27.48 -31.41
N ASN A 115 20.77 26.77 -32.09
CA ASN A 115 20.74 26.76 -33.55
C ASN A 115 20.46 28.17 -34.13
N ALA A 116 19.54 28.92 -33.55
CA ALA A 116 19.24 30.29 -33.96
C ALA A 116 20.44 31.23 -33.67
N ALA A 117 21.14 31.03 -32.56
CA ALA A 117 22.36 31.78 -32.22
C ALA A 117 23.48 31.49 -33.21
N GLU A 118 23.67 30.24 -33.62
CA GLU A 118 24.66 29.82 -34.62
C GLU A 118 24.35 30.47 -35.99
N GLN A 119 23.09 30.40 -36.43
CA GLN A 119 22.69 31.04 -37.69
C GLN A 119 22.88 32.54 -37.64
N LEU A 120 22.56 33.22 -36.56
CA LEU A 120 22.77 34.63 -36.38
C LEU A 120 24.27 34.98 -36.43
N SER A 121 25.16 34.11 -35.96
CA SER A 121 26.60 34.33 -35.98
C SER A 121 27.16 34.36 -37.40
N THR A 122 26.52 33.70 -38.37
CA THR A 122 26.95 33.68 -39.79
C THR A 122 26.62 34.98 -40.52
N ASP A 123 25.51 35.65 -40.19
CA ASP A 123 25.15 37.00 -40.69
C ASP A 123 24.49 37.85 -39.59
N PRO A 124 25.29 38.51 -38.76
CA PRO A 124 24.79 39.31 -37.65
C PRO A 124 23.97 40.56 -38.05
N ARG A 125 23.96 40.92 -39.31
CA ARG A 125 23.20 42.09 -39.83
C ARG A 125 21.84 41.70 -40.36
N SER A 126 21.58 40.42 -40.56
CA SER A 126 20.29 39.92 -41.05
C SER A 126 19.15 40.20 -40.04
N ALA A 127 18.17 40.98 -40.44
CA ALA A 127 17.01 41.26 -39.61
C ALA A 127 16.15 40.02 -39.36
N PRO A 128 15.91 39.11 -40.34
CA PRO A 128 15.18 37.86 -40.04
C PRO A 128 15.89 36.99 -39.01
N LEU A 129 17.19 36.77 -39.10
CA LEU A 129 17.93 35.92 -38.15
C LEU A 129 17.96 36.49 -36.75
N ARG A 130 17.95 37.81 -36.59
CA ARG A 130 17.78 38.46 -35.28
C ARG A 130 16.39 38.20 -34.69
N THR A 131 15.36 38.27 -35.54
CA THR A 131 13.98 37.99 -35.11
C THR A 131 13.85 36.52 -34.67
N ASP A 132 14.38 35.58 -35.42
CA ASP A 132 14.35 34.15 -35.09
C ASP A 132 15.10 33.85 -33.80
N PHE A 133 16.25 34.47 -33.57
CA PHE A 133 16.99 34.36 -32.32
C PHE A 133 16.19 34.90 -31.12
N LEU A 134 15.59 36.07 -31.26
CA LEU A 134 14.75 36.67 -30.19
C LEU A 134 13.54 35.80 -29.89
N ASN A 135 12.87 35.28 -30.93
CA ASN A 135 11.71 34.39 -30.74
C ASN A 135 12.13 33.09 -30.05
N SER A 136 13.25 32.49 -30.42
CA SER A 136 13.77 31.27 -29.78
C SER A 136 14.16 31.53 -28.32
N ALA A 137 14.72 32.69 -28.00
CA ALA A 137 15.02 33.10 -26.62
C ALA A 137 13.75 33.32 -25.80
N GLU A 138 12.72 33.94 -26.40
CA GLU A 138 11.42 34.13 -25.74
C GLU A 138 10.72 32.78 -25.42
N VAL A 139 10.71 31.87 -26.40
CA VAL A 139 10.17 30.52 -26.22
C VAL A 139 10.93 29.77 -25.11
N LEU A 140 12.23 29.83 -25.09
CA LEU A 140 13.05 29.19 -24.04
C LEU A 140 12.78 29.80 -22.67
N ALA A 141 12.71 31.13 -22.56
CA ALA A 141 12.38 31.82 -21.32
C ALA A 141 10.97 31.47 -20.83
N GLY A 142 10.02 31.38 -21.75
CA GLY A 142 8.65 30.91 -21.45
C GLY A 142 8.64 29.49 -20.88
N ARG A 143 9.39 28.58 -21.48
CA ARG A 143 9.53 27.19 -20.98
C ARG A 143 10.11 27.12 -19.57
N PHE A 144 11.15 27.86 -19.28
CA PHE A 144 11.71 27.92 -17.93
C PHE A 144 10.68 28.44 -16.91
N LYS A 145 9.93 29.48 -17.28
CA LYS A 145 8.88 30.03 -16.41
C LYS A 145 7.76 29.02 -16.15
N ASP A 146 7.33 28.31 -17.19
CA ASP A 146 6.28 27.28 -17.07
C ASP A 146 6.74 26.14 -16.17
N ILE A 147 7.97 25.64 -16.37
CA ILE A 147 8.57 24.58 -15.54
C ILE A 147 8.67 25.05 -14.09
N SER A 148 9.19 26.27 -13.86
CA SER A 148 9.29 26.81 -12.49
C SER A 148 7.94 26.84 -11.79
N SER A 149 6.91 27.37 -12.47
CA SER A 149 5.55 27.45 -11.92
C SER A 149 4.97 26.06 -11.62
N GLN A 150 5.21 25.07 -12.46
CA GLN A 150 4.73 23.71 -12.24
C GLN A 150 5.47 23.01 -11.09
N VAL A 151 6.78 23.22 -10.96
CA VAL A 151 7.57 22.70 -9.82
C VAL A 151 7.13 23.35 -8.52
N ASP A 152 6.87 24.65 -8.51
CA ASP A 152 6.33 25.37 -7.34
C ASP A 152 4.97 24.79 -6.92
N ASN A 153 4.08 24.51 -7.89
CA ASN A 153 2.78 23.88 -7.64
C ASN A 153 2.93 22.48 -7.03
N ILE A 154 3.86 21.66 -7.54
CA ILE A 154 4.18 20.36 -6.93
C ILE A 154 4.63 20.54 -5.48
N GLY A 155 5.46 21.53 -5.20
CA GLY A 155 5.92 21.84 -3.83
C GLY A 155 4.77 22.16 -2.89
N VAL A 156 3.82 23.00 -3.32
CA VAL A 156 2.63 23.34 -2.54
C VAL A 156 1.74 22.12 -2.33
N GLU A 157 1.48 21.34 -3.38
CA GLU A 157 0.67 20.13 -3.31
C GLU A 157 1.29 19.08 -2.36
N SER A 158 2.61 18.87 -2.44
CA SER A 158 3.34 17.98 -1.54
C SER A 158 3.20 18.41 -0.08
N GLN A 159 3.29 19.70 0.22
CA GLN A 159 3.10 20.21 1.57
C GLN A 159 1.66 20.01 2.08
N LEU A 160 0.66 20.20 1.23
CA LEU A 160 -0.74 19.94 1.59
C LEU A 160 -0.98 18.46 1.86
N SER A 161 -0.49 17.58 0.99
CA SER A 161 -0.57 16.13 1.16
C SER A 161 0.09 15.67 2.46
N LEU A 162 1.25 16.22 2.78
CA LEU A 162 1.97 15.92 4.02
C LEU A 162 1.16 16.33 5.27
N ARG A 163 0.53 17.50 5.24
CA ARG A 163 -0.34 17.96 6.35
C ARG A 163 -1.54 17.03 6.53
N GLN A 164 -2.21 16.66 5.44
CA GLN A 164 -3.34 15.73 5.48
C GLN A 164 -2.93 14.38 6.06
N SER A 165 -1.77 13.84 5.65
CA SER A 165 -1.24 12.57 6.18
C SER A 165 -0.96 12.66 7.68
N VAL A 166 -0.43 13.79 8.16
CA VAL A 166 -0.20 14.01 9.61
C VAL A 166 -1.52 14.10 10.38
N GLU A 167 -2.53 14.77 9.84
CA GLU A 167 -3.87 14.85 10.46
C GLU A 167 -4.53 13.47 10.54
N GLU A 168 -4.44 12.67 9.47
CA GLU A 168 -4.94 11.30 9.44
C GLU A 168 -4.21 10.40 10.45
N LEU A 169 -2.89 10.50 10.53
CA LEU A 169 -2.08 9.77 11.50
C LEU A 169 -2.47 10.11 12.95
N ASN A 170 -2.73 11.37 13.24
CA ASN A 170 -3.20 11.81 14.55
C ASN A 170 -4.59 11.24 14.86
N ALA A 171 -5.51 11.28 13.90
CA ALA A 171 -6.85 10.72 14.05
C ALA A 171 -6.83 9.20 14.29
N LEU A 172 -6.02 8.45 13.52
CA LEU A 172 -5.82 7.02 13.70
C LEU A 172 -5.21 6.70 15.07
N SER A 173 -4.25 7.49 15.53
CA SER A 173 -3.61 7.34 16.85
C SER A 173 -4.63 7.53 17.99
N GLU A 174 -5.53 8.51 17.87
CA GLU A 174 -6.62 8.72 18.83
C GLU A 174 -7.62 7.56 18.83
N GLN A 175 -7.97 7.02 17.65
CA GLN A 175 -8.83 5.85 17.54
C GLN A 175 -8.20 4.63 18.21
N LEU A 176 -6.93 4.40 17.98
CA LEU A 176 -6.16 3.31 18.57
C LEU A 176 -6.12 3.42 20.11
N LEU A 177 -5.93 4.65 20.62
CA LEU A 177 -6.01 4.91 22.06
C LEU A 177 -7.38 4.61 22.65
N LYS A 178 -8.47 4.94 21.92
CA LYS A 178 -9.83 4.61 22.35
C LYS A 178 -10.06 3.11 22.41
N VAL A 179 -9.64 2.37 21.39
CA VAL A 179 -9.75 0.91 21.36
C VAL A 179 -8.96 0.27 22.50
N ASN A 180 -7.71 0.70 22.74
CA ASN A 180 -6.88 0.20 23.84
C ASN A 180 -7.46 0.47 25.25
N LYS A 181 -8.31 1.49 25.38
CA LYS A 181 -8.98 1.78 26.67
C LYS A 181 -10.26 0.95 26.88
N GLN A 182 -10.77 0.33 25.82
CA GLN A 182 -11.98 -0.49 25.85
C GLN A 182 -11.68 -2.00 26.04
N LEU A 183 -10.42 -2.39 25.84
CA LEU A 183 -9.87 -3.72 26.12
C LEU A 183 -9.39 -3.83 27.57
#